data_4fdc3b682e69b14f3a5be17e27a03d42
#
_entry.id   4fdc3b682e69b14f3a5be17e27a03d42
#
_cell.length_a   1.000
_cell.length_b   1.000
_cell.length_c   1.000
_cell.angle_alpha   90.00
_cell.angle_beta   90.00
_cell.angle_gamma   90.00
#
_symmetry.space_group_name_H-M   'P 1'
#
loop_
_entity.id
_entity.type
_entity.pdbx_description
1 polymer ?
#
loop_
_entity_poly.entity_id
_entity_poly.type
_entity_poly.pdbx_seq_one_letter_code
_entity_poly.pdbx_strand_id
1 'polypeptide(L)'
;GVAVDVRDDREPAHGDQDLLEVKAVDRPDDDALEGVAQGGGRSHGSDERCRDGSELAVADTVSPIHDREGKVTGVVMVFRDVTEARTLAQQLSHQATHDALTGLANRRDFERRLQHALANARVDGGEHALCYLDLDHFKLINDTCGHAAGDQLLSQLSAMLQKKMRSRDTLARLGGDEFGLLFEHCPLGQASRIAEELLLAVQQFKFVWEGKVHGVGASIGVIPITAASENLSSVLSAADAACYTAKGKGRNQVYVYQVDDADLAQRGSEKRWVARITQALEDGRFGLYYQPIVTLVPEASKLAHYEILVRMLEPDGQLIETAAFMSAAVRGNLMPAIDRWVVRRVISWLAALPPGSEQRAALYSINLSAASLADNTLPDFIGEQLLLNQIPGNVLGFEIAGMTAIANLTQTAHFFRELKKLGCRTTLDNFGGPMSSIAGLGALQMDYVKIDGAFIRDIAQDRIAQVLVDAFNQVAHEMAAKTVAGWAENPAILGSLVEIGVDAAQGYAISRPRPLEELGNELAVMANHRPES
;
A
#
# COMPACT_ATOMS: atom_id res chain seq x y z
N GLY A 1 28.05 -38.46 -7.25
CA GLY A 1 28.45 -37.13 -7.69
C GLY A 1 28.85 -37.20 -9.15
N VAL A 2 27.99 -36.79 -10.04
CA VAL A 2 28.27 -36.64 -11.47
C VAL A 2 28.78 -35.23 -11.67
N ALA A 3 30.04 -35.09 -12.12
CA ALA A 3 30.58 -33.78 -12.48
C ALA A 3 29.97 -33.35 -13.83
N VAL A 4 29.20 -32.29 -13.83
CA VAL A 4 28.61 -31.68 -15.03
C VAL A 4 29.68 -30.81 -15.69
N ASP A 5 30.07 -31.11 -16.92
CA ASP A 5 30.99 -30.31 -17.73
C ASP A 5 30.17 -29.27 -18.52
N VAL A 6 30.02 -28.05 -17.97
CA VAL A 6 29.35 -26.97 -18.66
C VAL A 6 30.35 -26.29 -19.58
N ARG A 7 30.22 -26.47 -20.89
CA ARG A 7 30.95 -25.64 -21.89
C ARG A 7 30.11 -24.46 -22.30
N ASP A 8 30.66 -23.28 -22.10
CA ASP A 8 30.12 -22.01 -22.59
C ASP A 8 30.65 -21.80 -24.03
N ASP A 9 29.93 -22.27 -25.04
CA ASP A 9 30.16 -21.94 -26.43
C ASP A 9 29.13 -20.91 -26.87
N ARG A 10 29.45 -19.62 -26.67
CA ARG A 10 28.62 -18.49 -27.11
C ARG A 10 28.87 -18.18 -28.57
N GLU A 11 27.95 -18.60 -29.46
CA GLU A 11 27.58 -17.81 -30.64
C GLU A 11 26.06 -17.53 -30.58
N PRO A 12 25.61 -16.27 -30.85
CA PRO A 12 24.23 -15.87 -30.59
C PRO A 12 23.32 -16.26 -31.76
N ALA A 13 22.46 -17.25 -31.53
CA ALA A 13 21.25 -17.47 -32.32
C ALA A 13 20.04 -17.02 -31.52
N HIS A 14 19.22 -16.16 -32.08
CA HIS A 14 18.00 -15.60 -31.51
C HIS A 14 17.02 -16.70 -31.04
N GLY A 15 16.60 -16.64 -29.77
CA GLY A 15 15.48 -17.38 -29.20
C GLY A 15 15.87 -18.36 -28.08
N ASP A 16 15.46 -18.06 -26.85
CA ASP A 16 15.65 -18.81 -25.60
C ASP A 16 17.05 -18.75 -24.98
N GLN A 17 17.31 -17.71 -24.21
CA GLN A 17 18.57 -17.50 -23.46
C GLN A 17 18.70 -18.35 -22.18
N ASP A 18 17.69 -19.16 -21.82
CA ASP A 18 17.62 -19.87 -20.52
C ASP A 18 17.97 -21.36 -20.59
N LEU A 19 18.32 -21.92 -21.76
CA LEU A 19 18.65 -23.33 -21.91
C LEU A 19 20.17 -23.57 -21.80
N LEU A 20 20.64 -24.15 -20.69
CA LEU A 20 22.07 -24.40 -20.47
C LEU A 20 22.63 -25.61 -21.25
N GLU A 21 21.91 -26.68 -21.39
CA GLU A 21 22.28 -27.84 -22.26
C GLU A 21 21.22 -28.95 -22.31
N VAL A 22 21.11 -29.65 -23.44
CA VAL A 22 20.37 -30.91 -23.56
C VAL A 22 21.40 -32.05 -23.70
N LYS A 23 21.55 -32.90 -22.67
CA LYS A 23 22.38 -34.10 -22.76
C LYS A 23 21.53 -35.35 -22.86
N ALA A 24 21.77 -36.14 -23.91
CA ALA A 24 21.33 -37.53 -23.96
C ALA A 24 22.37 -38.38 -23.26
N VAL A 25 21.98 -39.10 -22.20
CA VAL A 25 22.85 -40.07 -21.52
C VAL A 25 22.63 -41.44 -22.16
N ASP A 26 23.62 -41.92 -22.93
CA ASP A 26 23.65 -43.28 -23.43
C ASP A 26 23.99 -44.25 -22.28
N ARG A 27 23.05 -45.13 -21.95
CA ARG A 27 23.10 -46.18 -20.91
C ARG A 27 23.16 -45.68 -19.46
N PRO A 28 22.03 -45.25 -18.86
CA PRO A 28 21.89 -45.19 -17.41
C PRO A 28 21.86 -46.62 -16.80
N ASP A 29 22.36 -46.77 -15.56
CA ASP A 29 22.24 -48.01 -14.80
C ASP A 29 20.78 -48.45 -14.66
N ASP A 30 20.51 -49.78 -14.71
CA ASP A 30 19.15 -50.33 -14.73
C ASP A 30 18.27 -49.86 -13.56
N ASP A 31 18.82 -49.58 -12.39
CA ASP A 31 18.10 -49.06 -11.21
C ASP A 31 17.62 -47.60 -11.38
N ALA A 32 18.34 -46.77 -12.16
CA ALA A 32 17.94 -45.40 -12.47
C ALA A 32 16.79 -45.35 -13.49
N LEU A 33 16.70 -46.34 -14.39
CA LEU A 33 15.65 -46.45 -15.39
C LEU A 33 14.29 -46.85 -14.79
N GLU A 34 14.28 -47.73 -13.77
CA GLU A 34 13.03 -48.12 -13.11
C GLU A 34 12.38 -46.99 -12.33
N GLY A 35 13.18 -46.11 -11.72
CA GLY A 35 12.67 -44.91 -11.01
C GLY A 35 12.00 -43.86 -11.92
N VAL A 36 12.48 -43.73 -13.17
CA VAL A 36 11.96 -42.79 -14.16
C VAL A 36 10.72 -43.34 -14.88
N ALA A 37 10.65 -44.68 -15.06
CA ALA A 37 9.51 -45.34 -15.72
C ALA A 37 8.21 -45.31 -14.88
N GLN A 38 8.31 -45.21 -13.55
CA GLN A 38 7.14 -45.21 -12.62
C GLN A 38 6.63 -43.85 -12.21
N GLY A 39 7.33 -42.75 -12.51
CA GLY A 39 6.94 -41.40 -12.16
C GLY A 39 7.14 -40.45 -13.32
N GLY A 40 6.04 -40.05 -13.97
CA GLY A 40 6.08 -39.01 -14.99
C GLY A 40 6.85 -37.79 -14.51
N GLY A 41 7.57 -37.11 -15.42
CA GLY A 41 8.55 -36.04 -15.26
C GLY A 41 8.54 -35.28 -13.93
N ARG A 42 9.49 -35.55 -13.06
CA ARG A 42 9.67 -34.81 -11.81
C ARG A 42 10.66 -33.68 -12.07
N SER A 43 10.24 -32.46 -11.83
CA SER A 43 11.14 -31.32 -11.76
C SER A 43 11.71 -31.23 -10.34
N HIS A 44 13.03 -31.24 -10.21
CA HIS A 44 13.74 -31.01 -8.96
C HIS A 44 14.56 -29.73 -9.12
N GLY A 45 14.56 -28.86 -8.09
CA GLY A 45 15.47 -27.73 -8.03
C GLY A 45 16.64 -28.06 -7.12
N SER A 46 17.87 -27.93 -7.60
CA SER A 46 19.09 -28.12 -6.84
C SER A 46 20.00 -26.91 -6.98
N ASP A 47 20.81 -26.65 -5.95
CA ASP A 47 21.88 -25.66 -6.02
C ASP A 47 23.16 -26.37 -6.47
N GLU A 48 23.64 -26.04 -7.68
CA GLU A 48 24.82 -26.65 -8.28
C GLU A 48 26.02 -25.69 -8.21
N ARG A 49 27.21 -26.22 -7.88
CA ARG A 49 28.46 -25.43 -7.89
C ARG A 49 29.15 -25.55 -9.22
N CYS A 50 29.38 -24.41 -9.86
CA CYS A 50 30.18 -24.30 -11.06
C CYS A 50 31.68 -24.51 -10.76
N ARG A 51 32.48 -24.82 -11.79
CA ARG A 51 33.94 -25.02 -11.65
C ARG A 51 34.70 -23.77 -11.18
N ASP A 52 34.15 -22.60 -11.40
CA ASP A 52 34.68 -21.30 -10.93
C ASP A 52 34.31 -20.99 -9.47
N GLY A 53 33.50 -21.86 -8.82
CA GLY A 53 33.04 -21.71 -7.44
C GLY A 53 31.75 -20.91 -7.30
N SER A 54 31.15 -20.46 -8.38
CA SER A 54 29.81 -19.84 -8.36
C SER A 54 28.74 -20.90 -8.13
N GLU A 55 27.63 -20.50 -7.47
CA GLU A 55 26.45 -21.35 -7.23
C GLU A 55 25.34 -20.91 -8.18
N LEU A 56 24.76 -21.88 -8.92
CA LEU A 56 23.62 -21.67 -9.80
C LEU A 56 22.43 -22.47 -9.28
N ALA A 57 21.24 -21.85 -9.26
CA ALA A 57 20.00 -22.59 -9.03
C ALA A 57 19.53 -23.19 -10.35
N VAL A 58 19.50 -24.50 -10.43
CA VAL A 58 19.15 -25.24 -11.66
C VAL A 58 17.84 -25.97 -11.44
N ALA A 59 16.91 -25.79 -12.37
CA ALA A 59 15.74 -26.66 -12.48
C ALA A 59 16.04 -27.72 -13.54
N ASP A 60 15.95 -29.01 -13.17
CA ASP A 60 16.13 -30.14 -14.07
C ASP A 60 14.79 -30.80 -14.39
N THR A 61 14.64 -31.23 -15.62
CA THR A 61 13.51 -32.05 -16.07
C THR A 61 14.05 -33.27 -16.79
N VAL A 62 13.63 -34.45 -16.32
CA VAL A 62 14.06 -35.73 -16.87
C VAL A 62 12.89 -36.36 -17.61
N SER A 63 13.11 -36.72 -18.88
CA SER A 63 12.11 -37.40 -19.72
C SER A 63 12.72 -38.68 -20.35
N PRO A 64 12.02 -39.84 -20.29
CA PRO A 64 12.50 -41.06 -20.89
C PRO A 64 12.38 -41.04 -22.43
N ILE A 65 13.37 -41.63 -23.11
CA ILE A 65 13.35 -41.93 -24.54
C ILE A 65 12.91 -43.37 -24.73
N HIS A 66 11.87 -43.61 -25.50
CA HIS A 66 11.35 -44.93 -25.78
C HIS A 66 11.70 -45.38 -27.22
N ASP A 67 11.99 -46.66 -27.41
CA ASP A 67 12.08 -47.26 -28.74
C ASP A 67 10.68 -47.51 -29.35
N ARG A 68 10.65 -48.10 -30.57
CA ARG A 68 9.39 -48.40 -31.25
C ARG A 68 8.56 -49.50 -30.55
N GLU A 69 9.16 -50.24 -29.63
CA GLU A 69 8.55 -51.30 -28.83
C GLU A 69 8.11 -50.82 -27.44
N GLY A 70 8.32 -49.52 -27.13
CA GLY A 70 7.93 -48.88 -25.87
C GLY A 70 8.93 -49.08 -24.73
N LYS A 71 10.11 -49.62 -24.99
CA LYS A 71 11.18 -49.83 -24.00
C LYS A 71 12.00 -48.56 -23.86
N VAL A 72 12.29 -48.14 -22.61
CA VAL A 72 13.16 -46.99 -22.33
C VAL A 72 14.59 -47.32 -22.79
N THR A 73 15.11 -46.52 -23.71
CA THR A 73 16.46 -46.66 -24.29
C THR A 73 17.42 -45.58 -23.83
N GLY A 74 16.89 -44.51 -23.20
CA GLY A 74 17.68 -43.41 -22.69
C GLY A 74 16.83 -42.41 -21.94
N VAL A 75 17.45 -41.36 -21.43
CA VAL A 75 16.78 -40.23 -20.78
C VAL A 75 17.32 -38.94 -21.35
N VAL A 76 16.42 -37.97 -21.54
CA VAL A 76 16.77 -36.56 -21.82
C VAL A 76 16.68 -35.79 -20.53
N MET A 77 17.75 -35.12 -20.16
CA MET A 77 17.76 -34.16 -19.05
C MET A 77 17.89 -32.76 -19.63
N VAL A 78 16.97 -31.91 -19.26
CA VAL A 78 16.96 -30.45 -19.61
C VAL A 78 17.29 -29.70 -18.36
N PHE A 79 18.34 -28.92 -18.40
CA PHE A 79 18.75 -28.01 -17.31
C PHE A 79 18.37 -26.58 -17.71
N ARG A 80 17.72 -25.90 -16.80
CA ARG A 80 17.39 -24.46 -16.94
C ARG A 80 18.01 -23.72 -15.78
N ASP A 81 18.74 -22.63 -16.05
CA ASP A 81 19.15 -21.69 -15.02
C ASP A 81 17.91 -20.94 -14.52
N VAL A 82 17.61 -21.08 -13.23
CA VAL A 82 16.49 -20.40 -12.56
C VAL A 82 16.99 -19.46 -11.46
N THR A 83 18.30 -19.12 -11.46
CA THR A 83 18.92 -18.29 -10.42
C THR A 83 18.27 -16.92 -10.34
N GLU A 84 18.09 -16.27 -11.49
CA GLU A 84 17.46 -14.95 -11.54
C GLU A 84 15.98 -15.03 -11.14
N ALA A 85 15.24 -15.99 -11.68
CA ALA A 85 13.82 -16.19 -11.35
C ALA A 85 13.62 -16.52 -9.86
N ARG A 86 14.51 -17.35 -9.27
CA ARG A 86 14.45 -17.70 -7.85
C ARG A 86 14.82 -16.54 -6.95
N THR A 87 15.85 -15.77 -7.32
CA THR A 87 16.26 -14.56 -6.61
C THR A 87 15.13 -13.51 -6.65
N LEU A 88 14.52 -13.32 -7.80
CA LEU A 88 13.38 -12.44 -7.99
C LEU A 88 12.18 -12.87 -7.15
N ALA A 89 11.84 -14.17 -7.19
CA ALA A 89 10.77 -14.74 -6.38
C ALA A 89 11.03 -14.57 -4.87
N GLN A 90 12.27 -14.73 -4.42
CA GLN A 90 12.67 -14.50 -3.03
C GLN A 90 12.56 -13.03 -2.65
N GLN A 91 12.99 -12.11 -3.51
CA GLN A 91 12.86 -10.68 -3.30
C GLN A 91 11.40 -10.25 -3.23
N LEU A 92 10.56 -10.71 -4.16
CA LEU A 92 9.12 -10.46 -4.14
C LEU A 92 8.45 -11.01 -2.88
N SER A 93 8.85 -12.22 -2.45
CA SER A 93 8.37 -12.82 -1.21
C SER A 93 8.80 -12.01 0.02
N HIS A 94 10.03 -11.50 0.02
CA HIS A 94 10.55 -10.65 1.09
C HIS A 94 9.81 -9.30 1.14
N GLN A 95 9.63 -8.63 0.01
CA GLN A 95 8.87 -7.38 -0.09
C GLN A 95 7.39 -7.55 0.31
N ALA A 96 6.79 -8.71 -0.02
CA ALA A 96 5.41 -9.02 0.37
C ALA A 96 5.23 -9.15 1.89
N THR A 97 6.32 -9.39 2.65
CA THR A 97 6.27 -9.68 4.10
C THR A 97 7.03 -8.70 4.96
N HIS A 98 7.90 -7.85 4.38
CA HIS A 98 8.74 -6.90 5.12
C HIS A 98 8.53 -5.46 4.67
N ASP A 99 8.78 -4.52 5.57
CA ASP A 99 8.83 -3.08 5.28
C ASP A 99 10.19 -2.72 4.68
N ALA A 100 10.19 -2.08 3.52
CA ALA A 100 11.40 -1.80 2.75
C ALA A 100 12.39 -0.85 3.46
N LEU A 101 11.89 0.08 4.30
CA LEU A 101 12.73 1.04 5.00
C LEU A 101 13.43 0.43 6.22
N THR A 102 12.69 -0.36 6.98
CA THR A 102 13.15 -0.84 8.30
C THR A 102 13.59 -2.29 8.31
N GLY A 103 13.24 -3.06 7.29
CA GLY A 103 13.48 -4.51 7.23
C GLY A 103 12.66 -5.33 8.24
N LEU A 104 11.74 -4.71 8.98
CA LEU A 104 10.82 -5.37 9.89
C LEU A 104 9.68 -6.04 9.12
N ALA A 105 8.90 -6.90 9.80
CA ALA A 105 7.64 -7.36 9.24
C ALA A 105 6.76 -6.16 8.85
N ASN A 106 6.08 -6.25 7.70
CA ASN A 106 5.11 -5.24 7.29
C ASN A 106 3.74 -5.49 7.95
N ARG A 107 2.80 -4.55 7.80
CA ARG A 107 1.44 -4.65 8.33
C ARG A 107 0.77 -5.97 7.96
N ARG A 108 0.89 -6.41 6.71
CA ARG A 108 0.24 -7.63 6.20
C ARG A 108 0.75 -8.89 6.89
N ASP A 109 2.07 -9.03 7.04
CA ASP A 109 2.65 -10.19 7.71
C ASP A 109 2.33 -10.18 9.21
N PHE A 110 2.31 -8.99 9.82
CA PHE A 110 1.91 -8.80 11.21
C PHE A 110 0.46 -9.24 11.46
N GLU A 111 -0.48 -8.80 10.64
CA GLU A 111 -1.89 -9.18 10.73
C GLU A 111 -2.08 -10.70 10.55
N ARG A 112 -1.34 -11.32 9.63
CA ARG A 112 -1.33 -12.78 9.44
C ARG A 112 -0.85 -13.50 10.71
N ARG A 113 0.27 -13.07 11.31
CA ARG A 113 0.82 -13.65 12.54
C ARG A 113 -0.12 -13.45 13.73
N LEU A 114 -0.73 -12.29 13.82
CA LEU A 114 -1.74 -11.98 14.84
C LEU A 114 -2.98 -12.87 14.72
N GLN A 115 -3.44 -13.17 13.49
CA GLN A 115 -4.51 -14.15 13.25
C GLN A 115 -4.13 -15.54 13.75
N HIS A 116 -2.89 -15.99 13.52
CA HIS A 116 -2.39 -17.27 14.04
C HIS A 116 -2.36 -17.27 15.58
N ALA A 117 -1.88 -16.21 16.22
CA ALA A 117 -1.87 -16.10 17.67
C ALA A 117 -3.28 -16.14 18.29
N LEU A 118 -4.25 -15.47 17.64
CA LEU A 118 -5.67 -15.54 18.03
C LEU A 118 -6.24 -16.96 17.87
N ALA A 119 -5.89 -17.68 16.81
CA ALA A 119 -6.31 -19.06 16.62
C ALA A 119 -5.71 -19.98 17.70
N ASN A 120 -4.41 -19.85 17.99
CA ASN A 120 -3.70 -20.61 19.02
C ASN A 120 -4.30 -20.35 20.41
N ALA A 121 -4.57 -19.07 20.76
CA ALA A 121 -5.20 -18.72 22.04
C ALA A 121 -6.54 -19.44 22.26
N ARG A 122 -7.31 -19.65 21.19
CA ARG A 122 -8.60 -20.36 21.26
C ARG A 122 -8.47 -21.88 21.38
N VAL A 123 -7.44 -22.46 20.75
CA VAL A 123 -7.26 -23.93 20.71
C VAL A 123 -6.53 -24.40 21.98
N ASP A 124 -5.45 -23.74 22.34
CA ASP A 124 -4.53 -24.20 23.39
C ASP A 124 -4.70 -23.44 24.71
N GLY A 125 -5.57 -22.42 24.76
CA GLY A 125 -5.75 -21.55 25.93
C GLY A 125 -4.52 -20.70 26.22
N GLY A 126 -3.58 -20.57 25.28
CA GLY A 126 -2.35 -19.80 25.44
C GLY A 126 -2.66 -18.30 25.56
N GLU A 127 -1.89 -17.62 26.42
CA GLU A 127 -1.95 -16.17 26.54
C GLU A 127 -0.87 -15.54 25.67
N HIS A 128 -1.24 -14.57 24.84
CA HIS A 128 -0.33 -13.74 24.06
C HIS A 128 -0.63 -12.27 24.37
N ALA A 129 0.23 -11.37 23.95
CA ALA A 129 -0.03 -9.94 24.10
C ALA A 129 0.33 -9.18 22.82
N LEU A 130 -0.48 -8.18 22.53
CA LEU A 130 -0.24 -7.21 21.46
C LEU A 130 0.15 -5.87 22.06
N CYS A 131 1.23 -5.26 21.54
CA CYS A 131 1.56 -3.87 21.82
C CYS A 131 1.49 -3.05 20.54
N TYR A 132 0.89 -1.88 20.65
CA TYR A 132 0.90 -0.84 19.62
C TYR A 132 1.78 0.30 20.10
N LEU A 133 2.82 0.63 19.36
CA LEU A 133 3.79 1.67 19.69
C LEU A 133 3.77 2.75 18.63
N ASP A 134 3.70 3.99 19.04
CA ASP A 134 3.72 5.17 18.18
C ASP A 134 4.75 6.17 18.70
N LEU A 135 5.55 6.74 17.80
CA LEU A 135 6.61 7.68 18.16
C LEU A 135 6.03 9.07 18.40
N ASP A 136 6.25 9.58 19.59
CA ASP A 136 5.77 10.90 19.95
C ASP A 136 6.53 12.00 19.19
N HIS A 137 5.77 12.91 18.57
CA HIS A 137 6.32 14.06 17.84
C HIS A 137 7.23 13.72 16.64
N PHE A 138 7.11 12.53 16.05
CA PHE A 138 7.88 12.14 14.86
C PHE A 138 7.73 13.14 13.70
N LYS A 139 6.53 13.67 13.50
CA LYS A 139 6.27 14.70 12.50
C LYS A 139 7.12 15.95 12.70
N LEU A 140 7.38 16.37 13.95
CA LEU A 140 8.23 17.53 14.22
C LEU A 140 9.68 17.30 13.74
N ILE A 141 10.18 16.05 13.82
CA ILE A 141 11.51 15.69 13.30
C ILE A 141 11.50 15.80 11.77
N ASN A 142 10.47 15.26 11.10
CA ASN A 142 10.32 15.42 9.66
C ASN A 142 10.21 16.88 9.22
N ASP A 143 9.43 17.67 9.92
CA ASP A 143 9.22 19.09 9.59
C ASP A 143 10.48 19.93 9.85
N THR A 144 11.33 19.55 10.83
CA THR A 144 12.54 20.30 11.22
C THR A 144 13.79 19.84 10.48
N CYS A 145 13.96 18.53 10.28
CA CYS A 145 15.19 17.91 9.77
C CYS A 145 15.02 17.28 8.37
N GLY A 146 13.78 17.25 7.85
CA GLY A 146 13.45 16.64 6.56
C GLY A 146 13.13 15.14 6.67
N HIS A 147 12.46 14.60 5.64
CA HIS A 147 12.03 13.19 5.61
C HIS A 147 13.19 12.20 5.68
N ALA A 148 14.35 12.53 5.07
CA ALA A 148 15.54 11.68 5.15
C ALA A 148 16.01 11.45 6.61
N ALA A 149 15.88 12.47 7.47
CA ALA A 149 16.16 12.34 8.89
C ALA A 149 15.16 11.40 9.59
N GLY A 150 13.87 11.53 9.26
CA GLY A 150 12.83 10.65 9.77
C GLY A 150 13.03 9.20 9.37
N ASP A 151 13.37 8.95 8.11
CA ASP A 151 13.65 7.61 7.59
C ASP A 151 14.85 6.98 8.30
N GLN A 152 15.92 7.74 8.50
CA GLN A 152 17.10 7.26 9.22
C GLN A 152 16.79 7.01 10.71
N LEU A 153 15.98 7.86 11.35
CA LEU A 153 15.50 7.63 12.71
C LEU A 153 14.71 6.31 12.80
N LEU A 154 13.75 6.10 11.90
CA LEU A 154 12.93 4.87 11.87
C LEU A 154 13.81 3.62 11.69
N SER A 155 14.77 3.66 10.75
CA SER A 155 15.68 2.54 10.51
C SER A 155 16.55 2.21 11.73
N GLN A 156 17.18 3.22 12.35
CA GLN A 156 18.03 3.04 13.52
C GLN A 156 17.22 2.56 14.74
N LEU A 157 16.05 3.13 14.97
CA LEU A 157 15.17 2.76 16.07
C LEU A 157 14.67 1.32 15.89
N SER A 158 14.27 0.94 14.69
CA SER A 158 13.86 -0.41 14.34
C SER A 158 14.94 -1.44 14.66
N ALA A 159 16.18 -1.17 14.25
CA ALA A 159 17.33 -2.03 14.54
C ALA A 159 17.61 -2.15 16.05
N MET A 160 17.39 -1.07 16.81
CA MET A 160 17.54 -1.08 18.27
C MET A 160 16.42 -1.88 18.93
N LEU A 161 15.17 -1.67 18.56
CA LEU A 161 14.02 -2.41 19.09
C LEU A 161 14.12 -3.91 18.75
N GLN A 162 14.49 -4.27 17.52
CA GLN A 162 14.64 -5.66 17.08
C GLN A 162 15.64 -6.43 17.94
N LYS A 163 16.75 -5.83 18.38
CA LYS A 163 17.73 -6.46 19.26
C LYS A 163 17.19 -6.82 20.64
N LYS A 164 16.09 -6.21 21.05
CA LYS A 164 15.43 -6.46 22.33
C LYS A 164 14.30 -7.50 22.23
N MET A 165 13.92 -7.87 21.01
CA MET A 165 12.89 -8.87 20.75
C MET A 165 13.46 -10.29 20.84
N ARG A 166 12.64 -11.24 21.30
CA ARG A 166 12.97 -12.67 21.28
C ARG A 166 12.71 -13.24 19.88
N SER A 167 13.32 -14.36 19.54
CA SER A 167 13.16 -15.01 18.22
C SER A 167 11.71 -15.37 17.86
N ARG A 168 10.86 -15.61 18.87
CA ARG A 168 9.44 -15.94 18.69
C ARG A 168 8.53 -14.71 18.66
N ASP A 169 9.01 -13.56 19.12
CA ASP A 169 8.22 -12.33 19.14
C ASP A 169 8.30 -11.66 17.76
N THR A 170 7.26 -10.96 17.39
CA THR A 170 7.22 -10.23 16.11
C THR A 170 7.25 -8.73 16.38
N LEU A 171 8.18 -8.03 15.73
CA LEU A 171 8.19 -6.58 15.58
C LEU A 171 7.88 -6.23 14.14
N ALA A 172 6.93 -5.35 13.93
CA ALA A 172 6.48 -4.91 12.62
C ALA A 172 6.37 -3.39 12.55
N ARG A 173 6.56 -2.83 11.37
CA ARG A 173 6.15 -1.46 11.06
C ARG A 173 4.79 -1.48 10.39
N LEU A 174 3.82 -0.77 10.98
CA LEU A 174 2.43 -0.76 10.50
C LEU A 174 2.17 0.36 9.51
N GLY A 175 3.01 1.41 9.54
CA GLY A 175 2.97 2.56 8.66
C GLY A 175 3.45 3.81 9.38
N GLY A 176 3.99 4.80 8.67
CA GLY A 176 4.48 6.03 9.28
C GLY A 176 5.44 5.77 10.45
N ASP A 177 5.05 6.22 11.64
CA ASP A 177 5.74 6.11 12.93
C ASP A 177 5.14 5.05 13.86
N GLU A 178 4.26 4.18 13.33
CA GLU A 178 3.55 3.15 14.08
C GLU A 178 4.23 1.78 14.00
N PHE A 179 4.39 1.12 15.13
CA PHE A 179 4.95 -0.22 15.26
C PHE A 179 3.98 -1.16 15.98
N GLY A 180 3.89 -2.39 15.49
CA GLY A 180 3.17 -3.49 16.13
C GLY A 180 4.15 -4.49 16.73
N LEU A 181 3.92 -4.90 17.98
CA LEU A 181 4.69 -5.93 18.64
C LEU A 181 3.76 -7.05 19.10
N LEU A 182 4.04 -8.26 18.67
CA LEU A 182 3.31 -9.45 19.10
C LEU A 182 4.23 -10.30 19.98
N PHE A 183 3.83 -10.49 21.24
CA PHE A 183 4.51 -11.35 22.18
C PHE A 183 3.77 -12.67 22.31
N GLU A 184 4.35 -13.73 21.72
CA GLU A 184 3.74 -15.04 21.77
C GLU A 184 4.03 -15.74 23.10
N HIS A 185 3.02 -16.47 23.64
CA HIS A 185 3.06 -17.14 24.93
C HIS A 185 3.59 -16.21 26.04
N CYS A 186 2.97 -15.03 26.14
CA CYS A 186 3.39 -13.97 27.05
C CYS A 186 2.17 -13.40 27.78
N PRO A 187 2.00 -13.70 29.07
CA PRO A 187 0.95 -13.13 29.88
C PRO A 187 1.06 -11.60 29.98
N LEU A 188 -0.08 -10.93 30.13
CA LEU A 188 -0.19 -9.46 30.13
C LEU A 188 0.81 -8.77 31.07
N GLY A 189 0.99 -9.28 32.30
CA GLY A 189 1.94 -8.70 33.26
C GLY A 189 3.41 -8.79 32.84
N GLN A 190 3.77 -9.80 32.02
CA GLN A 190 5.10 -9.91 31.43
C GLN A 190 5.24 -8.99 30.23
N ALA A 191 4.23 -8.91 29.38
CA ALA A 191 4.20 -8.02 28.23
C ALA A 191 4.29 -6.54 28.64
N SER A 192 3.61 -6.15 29.71
CA SER A 192 3.71 -4.80 30.27
C SER A 192 5.14 -4.45 30.69
N ARG A 193 5.85 -5.34 31.37
CA ARG A 193 7.26 -5.11 31.75
C ARG A 193 8.16 -4.97 30.52
N ILE A 194 7.96 -5.82 29.51
CA ILE A 194 8.72 -5.72 28.25
C ILE A 194 8.43 -4.38 27.57
N ALA A 195 7.17 -3.95 27.52
CA ALA A 195 6.80 -2.67 26.95
C ALA A 195 7.44 -1.48 27.68
N GLU A 196 7.53 -1.53 29.02
CA GLU A 196 8.23 -0.52 29.82
C GLU A 196 9.75 -0.50 29.54
N GLU A 197 10.38 -1.67 29.38
CA GLU A 197 11.80 -1.77 28.98
C GLU A 197 12.05 -1.22 27.57
N LEU A 198 11.13 -1.46 26.64
CA LEU A 198 11.20 -0.90 25.29
C LEU A 198 11.03 0.63 25.31
N LEU A 199 10.06 1.12 26.08
CA LEU A 199 9.87 2.56 26.26
C LEU A 199 11.11 3.23 26.82
N LEU A 200 11.71 2.65 27.86
CA LEU A 200 12.94 3.17 28.45
C LEU A 200 14.09 3.18 27.42
N ALA A 201 14.16 2.15 26.58
CA ALA A 201 15.15 2.10 25.53
C ALA A 201 14.95 3.21 24.47
N VAL A 202 13.68 3.51 24.11
CA VAL A 202 13.35 4.63 23.20
C VAL A 202 13.72 5.96 23.85
N GLN A 203 13.41 6.18 25.12
CA GLN A 203 13.76 7.40 25.85
C GLN A 203 15.29 7.63 25.94
N GLN A 204 16.07 6.56 26.08
CA GLN A 204 17.53 6.61 26.12
C GLN A 204 18.17 6.70 24.74
N PHE A 205 17.42 6.47 23.69
CA PHE A 205 17.89 6.52 22.32
C PHE A 205 18.19 7.97 21.92
N LYS A 206 19.43 8.21 21.49
CA LYS A 206 19.89 9.53 21.02
C LYS A 206 20.03 9.50 19.51
N PHE A 207 19.09 10.10 18.84
CA PHE A 207 19.17 10.28 17.40
C PHE A 207 20.08 11.48 17.10
N VAL A 208 21.17 11.26 16.37
CA VAL A 208 22.11 12.31 15.96
C VAL A 208 21.91 12.59 14.48
N TRP A 209 21.54 13.83 14.16
CA TRP A 209 21.40 14.31 12.79
C TRP A 209 22.12 15.64 12.63
N GLU A 210 23.02 15.75 11.62
CA GLU A 210 23.82 16.95 11.38
C GLU A 210 24.52 17.52 12.63
N GLY A 211 25.01 16.63 13.50
CA GLY A 211 25.69 17.01 14.74
C GLY A 211 24.78 17.46 15.89
N LYS A 212 23.45 17.46 15.70
CA LYS A 212 22.47 17.76 16.74
C LYS A 212 21.88 16.48 17.29
N VAL A 213 21.62 16.46 18.59
CA VAL A 213 20.99 15.31 19.29
C VAL A 213 19.51 15.59 19.43
N HIS A 214 18.67 14.66 18.96
CA HIS A 214 17.23 14.70 19.09
C HIS A 214 16.77 13.58 20.03
N GLY A 215 15.97 13.92 21.03
CA GLY A 215 15.30 12.95 21.89
C GLY A 215 14.02 12.43 21.24
N VAL A 216 13.72 11.16 21.44
CA VAL A 216 12.53 10.49 20.92
C VAL A 216 11.73 9.95 22.09
N GLY A 217 10.41 10.13 22.08
CA GLY A 217 9.47 9.48 22.99
C GLY A 217 8.59 8.48 22.24
N ALA A 218 7.91 7.62 22.97
CA ALA A 218 6.92 6.73 22.41
C ALA A 218 5.73 6.55 23.35
N SER A 219 4.54 6.40 22.77
CA SER A 219 3.33 6.01 23.47
C SER A 219 3.01 4.56 23.12
N ILE A 220 2.80 3.70 24.13
CA ILE A 220 2.62 2.26 23.94
C ILE A 220 1.31 1.82 24.58
N GLY A 221 0.43 1.18 23.77
CA GLY A 221 -0.74 0.46 24.27
C GLY A 221 -0.46 -1.03 24.35
N VAL A 222 -0.79 -1.69 25.46
CA VAL A 222 -0.61 -3.14 25.66
C VAL A 222 -1.96 -3.79 25.92
N ILE A 223 -2.27 -4.84 25.18
CA ILE A 223 -3.53 -5.61 25.33
C ILE A 223 -3.24 -7.11 25.43
N PRO A 224 -4.05 -7.87 26.18
CA PRO A 224 -3.97 -9.33 26.17
C PRO A 224 -4.66 -9.91 24.93
N ILE A 225 -4.12 -11.04 24.45
CA ILE A 225 -4.76 -11.91 23.48
C ILE A 225 -5.04 -13.23 24.17
N THR A 226 -6.32 -13.57 24.32
CA THR A 226 -6.80 -14.75 25.02
C THR A 226 -7.89 -15.46 24.21
N ALA A 227 -8.37 -16.59 24.69
CA ALA A 227 -9.51 -17.28 24.06
C ALA A 227 -10.79 -16.41 23.96
N ALA A 228 -10.92 -15.39 24.83
CA ALA A 228 -12.03 -14.44 24.82
C ALA A 228 -11.89 -13.32 23.76
N SER A 229 -10.73 -13.20 23.11
CA SER A 229 -10.49 -12.19 22.07
C SER A 229 -11.34 -12.49 20.84
N GLU A 230 -12.20 -11.53 20.41
CA GLU A 230 -13.23 -11.77 19.38
C GLU A 230 -12.66 -12.00 17.98
N ASN A 231 -11.89 -11.05 17.45
CA ASN A 231 -11.36 -11.10 16.09
C ASN A 231 -10.16 -10.14 15.92
N LEU A 232 -9.51 -10.23 14.75
CA LEU A 232 -8.35 -9.42 14.42
C LEU A 232 -8.64 -7.91 14.53
N SER A 233 -9.76 -7.46 14.00
CA SER A 233 -10.12 -6.04 13.97
C SER A 233 -10.36 -5.48 15.38
N SER A 234 -11.05 -6.23 16.25
CA SER A 234 -11.32 -5.80 17.62
C SER A 234 -10.03 -5.68 18.43
N VAL A 235 -9.09 -6.64 18.27
CA VAL A 235 -7.81 -6.65 18.96
C VAL A 235 -6.91 -5.49 18.51
N LEU A 236 -6.80 -5.25 17.20
CA LEU A 236 -6.05 -4.10 16.67
C LEU A 236 -6.65 -2.76 17.13
N SER A 237 -7.97 -2.64 17.10
CA SER A 237 -8.66 -1.42 17.57
C SER A 237 -8.46 -1.17 19.07
N ALA A 238 -8.44 -2.22 19.88
CA ALA A 238 -8.18 -2.11 21.32
C ALA A 238 -6.73 -1.66 21.60
N ALA A 239 -5.76 -2.17 20.83
CA ALA A 239 -4.35 -1.78 20.98
C ALA A 239 -4.13 -0.32 20.56
N ASP A 240 -4.73 0.12 19.46
CA ASP A 240 -4.71 1.52 19.02
C ASP A 240 -5.36 2.44 20.08
N ALA A 241 -6.54 2.07 20.60
CA ALA A 241 -7.21 2.83 21.66
C ALA A 241 -6.37 2.93 22.94
N ALA A 242 -5.65 1.85 23.31
CA ALA A 242 -4.74 1.86 24.44
C ALA A 242 -3.55 2.80 24.19
N CYS A 243 -2.97 2.78 23.00
CA CYS A 243 -1.89 3.69 22.59
C CYS A 243 -2.37 5.16 22.59
N TYR A 244 -3.56 5.41 22.05
CA TYR A 244 -4.16 6.75 22.10
C TYR A 244 -4.40 7.23 23.53
N THR A 245 -4.81 6.33 24.43
CA THR A 245 -4.96 6.65 25.86
C THR A 245 -3.62 7.03 26.49
N ALA A 246 -2.52 6.35 26.12
CA ALA A 246 -1.18 6.73 26.53
C ALA A 246 -0.83 8.14 26.04
N LYS A 247 -1.11 8.47 24.78
CA LYS A 247 -0.93 9.84 24.23
C LYS A 247 -1.74 10.88 25.01
N GLY A 248 -3.01 10.59 25.31
CA GLY A 248 -3.91 11.49 26.04
C GLY A 248 -3.53 11.73 27.51
N LYS A 249 -2.85 10.78 28.15
CA LYS A 249 -2.39 10.87 29.53
C LYS A 249 -1.01 11.54 29.70
N GLY A 250 -0.47 12.13 28.65
CA GLY A 250 0.77 12.91 28.70
C GLY A 250 1.91 12.35 27.84
N ARG A 251 1.64 11.36 26.99
CA ARG A 251 2.62 10.70 26.10
C ARG A 251 3.77 10.02 26.84
N ASN A 252 4.69 9.45 26.09
CA ASN A 252 5.94 8.85 26.60
C ASN A 252 5.71 7.88 27.77
N GLN A 253 4.72 6.99 27.63
CA GLN A 253 4.29 6.04 28.65
C GLN A 253 3.66 4.79 28.05
N VAL A 254 3.58 3.75 28.86
CA VAL A 254 2.85 2.51 28.57
C VAL A 254 1.46 2.59 29.18
N TYR A 255 0.45 2.24 28.42
CA TYR A 255 -0.91 2.04 28.92
C TYR A 255 -1.31 0.58 28.73
N VAL A 256 -1.58 -0.10 29.85
CA VAL A 256 -2.05 -1.48 29.86
C VAL A 256 -3.56 -1.49 29.90
N TYR A 257 -4.13 -2.12 28.89
CA TYR A 257 -5.57 -2.27 28.73
C TYR A 257 -6.16 -3.19 29.82
N GLN A 258 -7.18 -2.74 30.51
CA GLN A 258 -7.92 -3.52 31.49
C GLN A 258 -9.28 -3.91 30.89
N VAL A 259 -9.69 -5.18 31.08
CA VAL A 259 -10.92 -5.74 30.45
C VAL A 259 -12.18 -4.96 30.86
N ASP A 260 -12.20 -4.36 32.05
CA ASP A 260 -13.29 -3.51 32.52
C ASP A 260 -13.33 -2.11 31.86
N ASP A 261 -12.20 -1.63 31.31
CA ASP A 261 -12.12 -0.37 30.56
C ASP A 261 -12.51 -0.55 29.07
N ALA A 262 -12.57 -1.80 28.60
CA ALA A 262 -12.69 -2.16 27.20
C ALA A 262 -13.96 -1.64 26.54
N ASP A 263 -15.08 -2.02 27.09
CA ASP A 263 -16.39 -1.67 26.56
C ASP A 263 -16.72 -0.18 26.72
N LEU A 264 -16.20 0.43 27.79
CA LEU A 264 -16.44 1.84 28.08
C LEU A 264 -15.47 2.77 27.32
N ALA A 265 -14.19 2.41 27.19
CA ALA A 265 -13.20 3.23 26.50
C ALA A 265 -13.35 3.14 24.99
N GLN A 266 -13.57 1.95 24.42
CA GLN A 266 -13.73 1.77 22.97
C GLN A 266 -15.04 2.37 22.48
N ARG A 267 -16.15 2.05 23.13
CA ARG A 267 -17.46 2.68 22.83
C ARG A 267 -17.47 4.17 23.15
N GLY A 268 -16.74 4.61 24.18
CA GLY A 268 -16.59 6.02 24.52
C GLY A 268 -15.67 6.78 23.54
N SER A 269 -14.63 6.13 23.01
CA SER A 269 -13.75 6.70 21.99
C SER A 269 -14.44 6.76 20.63
N GLU A 270 -15.05 5.65 20.20
CA GLU A 270 -15.82 5.62 18.95
C GLU A 270 -17.00 6.59 18.99
N LYS A 271 -17.80 6.59 20.05
CA LYS A 271 -18.89 7.55 20.20
C LYS A 271 -18.40 9.00 20.20
N ARG A 272 -17.27 9.28 20.83
CA ARG A 272 -16.66 10.62 20.78
C ARG A 272 -16.19 11.00 19.39
N TRP A 273 -15.54 10.06 18.66
CA TRP A 273 -15.14 10.31 17.28
C TRP A 273 -16.33 10.48 16.35
N VAL A 274 -17.35 9.61 16.45
CA VAL A 274 -18.59 9.73 15.68
C VAL A 274 -19.25 11.09 15.95
N ALA A 275 -19.43 11.46 17.22
CA ALA A 275 -19.99 12.75 17.59
C ALA A 275 -19.14 13.93 17.06
N ARG A 276 -17.81 13.83 17.15
CA ARG A 276 -16.86 14.85 16.72
C ARG A 276 -16.86 15.04 15.20
N ILE A 277 -16.92 13.93 14.43
CA ILE A 277 -17.03 13.94 12.97
C ILE A 277 -18.40 14.49 12.55
N THR A 278 -19.49 14.03 13.19
CA THR A 278 -20.84 14.51 12.91
C THR A 278 -20.93 16.01 13.16
N GLN A 279 -20.44 16.47 14.29
CA GLN A 279 -20.43 17.89 14.63
C GLN A 279 -19.52 18.69 13.68
N ALA A 280 -18.38 18.14 13.25
CA ALA A 280 -17.51 18.78 12.27
C ALA A 280 -18.18 18.93 10.90
N LEU A 281 -19.04 17.97 10.49
CA LEU A 281 -19.86 18.08 9.29
C LEU A 281 -20.91 19.19 9.42
N GLU A 282 -21.59 19.29 10.58
CA GLU A 282 -22.59 20.30 10.87
C GLU A 282 -21.98 21.69 10.99
N ASP A 283 -20.84 21.83 11.69
CA ASP A 283 -20.14 23.09 11.93
C ASP A 283 -19.33 23.59 10.71
N GLY A 284 -19.27 22.81 9.61
CA GLY A 284 -18.46 23.16 8.45
C GLY A 284 -16.94 23.10 8.70
N ARG A 285 -16.49 22.28 9.67
CA ARG A 285 -15.06 22.12 10.02
C ARG A 285 -14.33 21.08 9.15
N PHE A 286 -14.92 20.70 8.03
CA PHE A 286 -14.22 19.99 6.96
C PHE A 286 -13.74 20.98 5.90
N GLY A 287 -12.48 20.81 5.47
CA GLY A 287 -11.87 21.58 4.39
C GLY A 287 -11.52 20.68 3.21
N LEU A 288 -11.58 21.22 2.01
CA LEU A 288 -11.10 20.56 0.80
C LEU A 288 -9.72 21.08 0.44
N TYR A 289 -8.84 20.17 0.09
CA TYR A 289 -7.53 20.43 -0.45
C TYR A 289 -7.47 19.86 -1.86
N TYR A 290 -6.60 20.40 -2.70
CA TYR A 290 -6.32 19.85 -4.02
C TYR A 290 -4.85 19.51 -4.17
N GLN A 291 -4.57 18.49 -4.98
CA GLN A 291 -3.23 18.17 -5.41
C GLN A 291 -3.22 17.96 -6.94
N PRO A 292 -2.32 18.65 -7.68
CA PRO A 292 -2.26 18.54 -9.14
C PRO A 292 -1.81 17.15 -9.58
N ILE A 293 -2.43 16.66 -10.66
CA ILE A 293 -2.01 15.51 -11.45
C ILE A 293 -1.55 16.06 -12.80
N VAL A 294 -0.26 15.95 -13.10
CA VAL A 294 0.34 16.52 -14.32
C VAL A 294 0.55 15.46 -15.37
N THR A 295 0.19 15.77 -16.60
CA THR A 295 0.45 14.93 -17.76
C THR A 295 1.94 14.90 -18.08
N LEU A 296 2.50 13.71 -18.24
CA LEU A 296 3.90 13.47 -18.59
C LEU A 296 4.11 13.37 -20.11
N VAL A 297 3.05 13.07 -20.88
CA VAL A 297 3.09 12.92 -22.33
C VAL A 297 2.85 14.27 -23.00
N PRO A 298 3.78 14.77 -23.84
CA PRO A 298 3.71 16.14 -24.42
C PRO A 298 2.48 16.43 -25.28
N GLU A 299 1.90 15.43 -25.92
CA GLU A 299 0.77 15.55 -26.86
C GLU A 299 -0.60 15.35 -26.21
N ALA A 300 -0.65 15.00 -24.93
CA ALA A 300 -1.92 14.77 -24.25
C ALA A 300 -2.64 16.09 -23.94
N SER A 301 -3.96 16.00 -23.80
CA SER A 301 -4.87 17.11 -23.48
C SER A 301 -4.31 18.02 -22.37
N LYS A 302 -4.30 19.34 -22.63
CA LYS A 302 -3.95 20.39 -21.65
C LYS A 302 -4.97 20.56 -20.51
N LEU A 303 -5.90 19.60 -20.35
CA LEU A 303 -6.90 19.66 -19.31
C LEU A 303 -6.21 19.50 -17.96
N ALA A 304 -6.34 20.51 -17.11
CA ALA A 304 -5.84 20.44 -15.74
C ALA A 304 -6.60 19.35 -14.97
N HIS A 305 -5.88 18.58 -14.15
CA HIS A 305 -6.44 17.48 -13.36
C HIS A 305 -5.98 17.62 -11.92
N TYR A 306 -6.91 17.50 -10.97
CA TYR A 306 -6.67 17.67 -9.55
C TYR A 306 -7.32 16.53 -8.76
N GLU A 307 -6.61 15.98 -7.79
CA GLU A 307 -7.24 15.12 -6.78
C GLU A 307 -7.73 15.98 -5.61
N ILE A 308 -8.95 15.70 -5.17
CA ILE A 308 -9.58 16.36 -4.02
C ILE A 308 -9.33 15.51 -2.77
N LEU A 309 -8.76 16.16 -1.76
CA LEU A 309 -8.40 15.58 -0.49
C LEU A 309 -9.17 16.25 0.64
N VAL A 310 -9.85 15.46 1.46
CA VAL A 310 -10.58 15.97 2.62
C VAL A 310 -9.65 16.15 3.82
N ARG A 311 -9.88 17.22 4.59
CA ARG A 311 -9.21 17.49 5.87
C ARG A 311 -10.26 17.85 6.90
N MET A 312 -10.03 17.49 8.16
CA MET A 312 -10.88 17.89 9.28
C MET A 312 -10.11 18.86 10.18
N LEU A 313 -10.80 19.86 10.69
CA LEU A 313 -10.24 20.89 11.56
C LEU A 313 -10.77 20.73 12.98
N GLU A 314 -9.90 20.97 13.95
CA GLU A 314 -10.30 21.20 15.33
C GLU A 314 -11.05 22.52 15.47
N PRO A 315 -11.76 22.74 16.59
CA PRO A 315 -12.38 24.04 16.87
C PRO A 315 -11.39 25.20 16.93
N ASP A 316 -10.12 24.94 17.23
CA ASP A 316 -9.02 25.93 17.24
C ASP A 316 -8.36 26.15 15.88
N GLY A 317 -8.84 25.44 14.83
CA GLY A 317 -8.32 25.53 13.46
C GLY A 317 -7.14 24.63 13.15
N GLN A 318 -6.67 23.80 14.10
CA GLN A 318 -5.61 22.83 13.80
C GLN A 318 -6.12 21.72 12.89
N LEU A 319 -5.27 21.29 11.94
CA LEU A 319 -5.55 20.14 11.08
C LEU A 319 -5.47 18.83 11.86
N ILE A 320 -6.53 18.04 11.77
CA ILE A 320 -6.56 16.68 12.28
C ILE A 320 -5.94 15.76 11.23
N GLU A 321 -5.09 14.84 11.68
CA GLU A 321 -4.48 13.84 10.83
C GLU A 321 -5.56 12.98 10.14
N THR A 322 -5.46 12.88 8.79
CA THR A 322 -6.51 12.24 7.97
C THR A 322 -6.74 10.79 8.39
N ALA A 323 -5.67 10.04 8.66
CA ALA A 323 -5.76 8.65 9.09
C ALA A 323 -6.57 8.46 10.38
N ALA A 324 -6.44 9.40 11.33
CA ALA A 324 -7.10 9.32 12.63
C ALA A 324 -8.63 9.41 12.53
N PHE A 325 -9.16 10.38 11.78
CA PHE A 325 -10.61 10.52 11.66
C PHE A 325 -11.22 9.58 10.60
N MET A 326 -10.49 9.23 9.53
CA MET A 326 -10.98 8.32 8.49
C MET A 326 -11.25 6.92 9.03
N SER A 327 -10.32 6.38 9.85
CA SER A 327 -10.51 5.08 10.52
C SER A 327 -11.77 5.07 11.40
N ALA A 328 -12.00 6.15 12.14
CA ALA A 328 -13.20 6.29 12.98
C ALA A 328 -14.47 6.49 12.14
N ALA A 329 -14.39 7.24 11.03
CA ALA A 329 -15.50 7.43 10.11
C ALA A 329 -15.95 6.11 9.45
N VAL A 330 -15.00 5.26 9.07
CA VAL A 330 -15.29 3.91 8.52
C VAL A 330 -16.01 3.06 9.56
N ARG A 331 -15.47 2.94 10.78
CA ARG A 331 -16.08 2.15 11.86
C ARG A 331 -17.44 2.70 12.29
N GLY A 332 -17.58 4.03 12.33
CA GLY A 332 -18.82 4.72 12.67
C GLY A 332 -19.85 4.79 11.54
N ASN A 333 -19.58 4.18 10.37
CA ASN A 333 -20.42 4.25 9.16
C ASN A 333 -20.78 5.68 8.73
N LEU A 334 -19.83 6.62 8.88
CA LEU A 334 -20.01 8.04 8.50
C LEU A 334 -19.46 8.36 7.11
N MET A 335 -18.75 7.42 6.47
CA MET A 335 -18.15 7.64 5.16
C MET A 335 -19.15 8.06 4.09
N PRO A 336 -20.36 7.46 3.98
CA PRO A 336 -21.33 7.93 2.98
C PRO A 336 -21.75 9.39 3.17
N ALA A 337 -21.83 9.86 4.42
CA ALA A 337 -22.16 11.25 4.71
C ALA A 337 -21.00 12.20 4.32
N ILE A 338 -19.76 11.80 4.62
CA ILE A 338 -18.54 12.53 4.23
C ILE A 338 -18.44 12.60 2.71
N ASP A 339 -18.56 11.48 2.00
CA ASP A 339 -18.44 11.42 0.55
C ASP A 339 -19.50 12.29 -0.14
N ARG A 340 -20.76 12.25 0.33
CA ARG A 340 -21.83 13.15 -0.16
C ARG A 340 -21.52 14.62 0.15
N TRP A 341 -20.95 14.91 1.32
CA TRP A 341 -20.53 16.26 1.67
C TRP A 341 -19.43 16.76 0.72
N VAL A 342 -18.41 15.94 0.44
CA VAL A 342 -17.32 16.27 -0.50
C VAL A 342 -17.88 16.56 -1.89
N VAL A 343 -18.72 15.68 -2.43
CA VAL A 343 -19.35 15.85 -3.76
C VAL A 343 -20.11 17.18 -3.83
N ARG A 344 -20.98 17.43 -2.84
CA ARG A 344 -21.76 18.68 -2.79
C ARG A 344 -20.84 19.90 -2.72
N ARG A 345 -19.81 19.85 -1.88
CA ARG A 345 -18.90 20.98 -1.67
C ARG A 345 -18.06 21.29 -2.91
N VAL A 346 -17.56 20.26 -3.60
CA VAL A 346 -16.82 20.43 -4.87
C VAL A 346 -17.72 21.04 -5.95
N ILE A 347 -18.93 20.51 -6.13
CA ILE A 347 -19.88 21.02 -7.14
C ILE A 347 -20.28 22.47 -6.84
N SER A 348 -20.58 22.79 -5.57
CA SER A 348 -20.92 24.15 -5.17
C SER A 348 -19.76 25.13 -5.37
N TRP A 349 -18.52 24.69 -5.10
CA TRP A 349 -17.32 25.49 -5.36
C TRP A 349 -17.12 25.73 -6.87
N LEU A 350 -17.28 24.70 -7.70
CA LEU A 350 -17.22 24.83 -9.17
C LEU A 350 -18.28 25.79 -9.71
N ALA A 351 -19.48 25.76 -9.16
CA ALA A 351 -20.57 26.65 -9.57
C ALA A 351 -20.27 28.12 -9.24
N ALA A 352 -19.50 28.37 -8.18
CA ALA A 352 -19.09 29.72 -7.79
C ALA A 352 -17.95 30.29 -8.64
N LEU A 353 -17.24 29.45 -9.41
CA LEU A 353 -16.17 29.92 -10.31
C LEU A 353 -16.73 30.65 -11.52
N PRO A 354 -15.99 31.62 -12.07
CA PRO A 354 -16.40 32.33 -13.28
C PRO A 354 -16.68 31.38 -14.45
N PRO A 355 -17.78 31.55 -15.18
CA PRO A 355 -18.04 30.79 -16.40
C PRO A 355 -16.89 30.94 -17.41
N GLY A 356 -16.41 29.81 -17.94
CA GLY A 356 -15.32 29.79 -18.93
C GLY A 356 -13.91 29.86 -18.32
N SER A 357 -13.75 29.85 -17.01
CA SER A 357 -12.43 29.75 -16.38
C SER A 357 -11.83 28.35 -16.63
N GLU A 358 -10.50 28.27 -16.70
CA GLU A 358 -9.76 27.00 -16.87
C GLU A 358 -10.05 26.04 -15.72
N GLN A 359 -10.17 26.55 -14.51
CA GLN A 359 -10.48 25.75 -13.31
C GLN A 359 -11.90 25.16 -13.40
N ARG A 360 -12.87 25.87 -13.96
CA ARG A 360 -14.22 25.32 -14.14
C ARG A 360 -14.26 24.20 -15.20
N ALA A 361 -13.29 24.16 -16.10
CA ALA A 361 -13.15 23.12 -17.12
C ALA A 361 -12.23 21.99 -16.72
N ALA A 362 -11.51 22.10 -15.60
CA ALA A 362 -10.57 21.10 -15.11
C ALA A 362 -11.28 19.83 -14.59
N LEU A 363 -10.56 18.72 -14.51
CA LEU A 363 -11.04 17.47 -13.93
C LEU A 363 -10.70 17.44 -12.43
N TYR A 364 -11.68 17.10 -11.60
CA TYR A 364 -11.55 16.96 -10.16
C TYR A 364 -11.89 15.54 -9.73
N SER A 365 -10.88 14.78 -9.31
CA SER A 365 -11.03 13.41 -8.82
C SER A 365 -11.40 13.40 -7.34
N ILE A 366 -12.45 12.67 -7.00
CA ILE A 366 -12.99 12.51 -5.64
C ILE A 366 -12.89 11.05 -5.24
N ASN A 367 -12.23 10.79 -4.11
CA ASN A 367 -12.16 9.47 -3.51
C ASN A 367 -13.52 9.04 -2.95
N LEU A 368 -13.93 7.80 -3.22
CA LEU A 368 -15.15 7.21 -2.68
C LEU A 368 -14.84 5.98 -1.81
N SER A 369 -15.56 5.90 -0.71
CA SER A 369 -15.46 4.76 0.22
C SER A 369 -16.19 3.51 -0.30
N ALA A 370 -15.79 2.35 0.24
CA ALA A 370 -16.51 1.09 -0.01
C ALA A 370 -17.98 1.14 0.40
N ALA A 371 -18.29 1.86 1.48
CA ALA A 371 -19.67 2.03 1.95
C ALA A 371 -20.51 2.86 0.97
N SER A 372 -19.92 3.86 0.34
CA SER A 372 -20.60 4.67 -0.69
C SER A 372 -20.78 3.92 -2.01
N LEU A 373 -19.89 2.99 -2.35
CA LEU A 373 -20.07 2.09 -3.48
C LEU A 373 -21.32 1.19 -3.31
N ALA A 374 -21.65 0.82 -2.06
CA ALA A 374 -22.83 0.03 -1.73
C ALA A 374 -24.14 0.86 -1.74
N ASP A 375 -24.05 2.18 -1.79
CA ASP A 375 -25.19 3.10 -1.81
C ASP A 375 -25.72 3.32 -3.25
N ASN A 376 -26.73 2.57 -3.63
CA ASN A 376 -27.35 2.67 -4.96
C ASN A 376 -27.99 4.04 -5.25
N THR A 377 -28.15 4.91 -4.25
CA THR A 377 -28.72 6.26 -4.42
C THR A 377 -27.67 7.33 -4.66
N LEU A 378 -26.38 6.99 -4.55
CA LEU A 378 -25.30 7.95 -4.74
C LEU A 378 -25.18 8.47 -6.18
N PRO A 379 -25.32 7.65 -7.24
CA PRO A 379 -25.31 8.15 -8.62
C PRO A 379 -26.45 9.15 -8.90
N ASP A 380 -27.66 8.88 -8.41
CA ASP A 380 -28.80 9.79 -8.55
C ASP A 380 -28.53 11.11 -7.84
N PHE A 381 -27.99 11.06 -6.61
CA PHE A 381 -27.60 12.25 -5.87
C PHE A 381 -26.54 13.07 -6.62
N ILE A 382 -25.52 12.43 -7.21
CA ILE A 382 -24.50 13.12 -8.03
C ILE A 382 -25.18 13.81 -9.21
N GLY A 383 -26.05 13.11 -9.93
CA GLY A 383 -26.80 13.64 -11.08
C GLY A 383 -27.65 14.85 -10.71
N GLU A 384 -28.36 14.79 -9.58
CA GLU A 384 -29.14 15.93 -9.06
C GLU A 384 -28.27 17.14 -8.74
N GLN A 385 -27.11 16.92 -8.07
CA GLN A 385 -26.20 18.00 -7.74
C GLN A 385 -25.60 18.67 -8.99
N LEU A 386 -25.22 17.87 -9.99
CA LEU A 386 -24.71 18.37 -11.28
C LEU A 386 -25.78 19.23 -12.01
N LEU A 387 -27.01 18.72 -12.07
CA LEU A 387 -28.13 19.41 -12.72
C LEU A 387 -28.48 20.73 -12.03
N LEU A 388 -28.65 20.70 -10.70
CA LEU A 388 -29.00 21.88 -9.91
C LEU A 388 -27.98 23.01 -10.02
N ASN A 389 -26.71 22.68 -10.13
CA ASN A 389 -25.61 23.64 -10.20
C ASN A 389 -25.13 23.94 -11.63
N GLN A 390 -25.74 23.32 -12.64
CA GLN A 390 -25.37 23.46 -14.05
C GLN A 390 -23.88 23.16 -14.32
N ILE A 391 -23.36 22.11 -13.68
CA ILE A 391 -21.99 21.63 -13.84
C ILE A 391 -22.02 20.39 -14.75
N PRO A 392 -21.21 20.35 -15.82
CA PRO A 392 -21.13 19.17 -16.67
C PRO A 392 -20.40 18.04 -15.95
N GLY A 393 -20.82 16.76 -16.14
CA GLY A 393 -20.26 15.63 -15.44
C GLY A 393 -18.77 15.38 -15.75
N ASN A 394 -18.29 15.77 -16.93
CA ASN A 394 -16.92 15.52 -17.39
C ASN A 394 -15.82 16.26 -16.59
N VAL A 395 -16.20 17.18 -15.72
CA VAL A 395 -15.27 17.85 -14.77
C VAL A 395 -15.12 17.10 -13.46
N LEU A 396 -15.89 16.02 -13.24
CA LEU A 396 -15.77 15.18 -12.05
C LEU A 396 -15.22 13.79 -12.42
N GLY A 397 -14.26 13.34 -11.62
CA GLY A 397 -13.76 11.98 -11.58
C GLY A 397 -14.06 11.34 -10.22
N PHE A 398 -14.27 10.03 -10.20
CA PHE A 398 -14.48 9.28 -8.97
C PHE A 398 -13.48 8.14 -8.87
N GLU A 399 -12.76 8.08 -7.74
CA GLU A 399 -11.70 7.11 -7.49
C GLU A 399 -12.18 6.05 -6.50
N ILE A 400 -11.99 4.78 -6.84
CA ILE A 400 -12.31 3.62 -6.00
C ILE A 400 -11.06 2.78 -5.83
N ALA A 401 -10.73 2.43 -4.59
CA ALA A 401 -9.59 1.57 -4.29
C ALA A 401 -9.74 0.19 -4.93
N GLY A 402 -8.66 -0.31 -5.56
CA GLY A 402 -8.66 -1.55 -6.33
C GLY A 402 -9.14 -2.77 -5.53
N MET A 403 -8.75 -2.89 -4.25
CA MET A 403 -9.24 -3.95 -3.37
C MET A 403 -10.75 -3.90 -3.16
N THR A 404 -11.32 -2.70 -3.01
CA THR A 404 -12.77 -2.50 -2.90
C THR A 404 -13.48 -2.89 -4.20
N ALA A 405 -12.92 -2.49 -5.33
CA ALA A 405 -13.48 -2.77 -6.65
C ALA A 405 -13.51 -4.28 -6.94
N ILE A 406 -12.44 -5.01 -6.61
CA ILE A 406 -12.35 -6.46 -6.82
C ILE A 406 -13.28 -7.22 -5.88
N ALA A 407 -13.36 -6.83 -4.61
CA ALA A 407 -14.24 -7.46 -3.64
C ALA A 407 -15.71 -7.41 -4.06
N ASN A 408 -16.10 -6.39 -4.87
CA ASN A 408 -17.49 -6.15 -5.32
C ASN A 408 -17.55 -5.80 -6.81
N LEU A 409 -16.91 -6.60 -7.67
CA LEU A 409 -16.69 -6.30 -9.10
C LEU A 409 -17.98 -5.96 -9.85
N THR A 410 -19.05 -6.73 -9.66
CA THR A 410 -20.34 -6.51 -10.33
C THR A 410 -20.96 -5.17 -9.93
N GLN A 411 -20.88 -4.82 -8.65
CA GLN A 411 -21.40 -3.57 -8.11
C GLN A 411 -20.57 -2.37 -8.60
N THR A 412 -19.24 -2.50 -8.60
CA THR A 412 -18.33 -1.48 -9.14
C THR A 412 -18.58 -1.23 -10.62
N ALA A 413 -18.75 -2.29 -11.42
CA ALA A 413 -19.06 -2.17 -12.84
C ALA A 413 -20.41 -1.49 -13.08
N HIS A 414 -21.41 -1.78 -12.26
CA HIS A 414 -22.70 -1.10 -12.32
C HIS A 414 -22.56 0.38 -11.96
N PHE A 415 -21.89 0.69 -10.86
CA PHE A 415 -21.67 2.05 -10.38
C PHE A 415 -20.89 2.90 -11.39
N PHE A 416 -19.80 2.39 -11.95
CA PHE A 416 -19.05 3.09 -13.01
C PHE A 416 -19.89 3.37 -14.25
N ARG A 417 -20.75 2.44 -14.64
CA ARG A 417 -21.68 2.62 -15.77
C ARG A 417 -22.67 3.75 -15.50
N GLU A 418 -23.22 3.85 -14.29
CA GLU A 418 -24.13 4.94 -13.92
C GLU A 418 -23.39 6.30 -13.93
N LEU A 419 -22.18 6.36 -13.38
CA LEU A 419 -21.36 7.59 -13.44
C LEU A 419 -21.04 8.02 -14.89
N LYS A 420 -20.76 7.06 -15.76
CA LYS A 420 -20.52 7.36 -17.17
C LYS A 420 -21.75 7.90 -17.91
N LYS A 421 -22.96 7.50 -17.55
CA LYS A 421 -24.19 8.11 -18.09
C LYS A 421 -24.32 9.59 -17.70
N LEU A 422 -23.78 9.98 -16.54
CA LEU A 422 -23.71 11.37 -16.11
C LEU A 422 -22.56 12.14 -16.77
N GLY A 423 -21.71 11.47 -17.57
CA GLY A 423 -20.52 12.04 -18.19
C GLY A 423 -19.30 12.10 -17.28
N CYS A 424 -19.37 11.57 -16.05
CA CYS A 424 -18.27 11.56 -15.09
C CYS A 424 -17.15 10.59 -15.49
N ARG A 425 -15.94 10.85 -15.00
CA ARG A 425 -14.77 9.98 -15.17
C ARG A 425 -14.64 9.00 -14.00
N THR A 426 -14.02 7.87 -14.27
CA THR A 426 -13.84 6.80 -13.28
C THR A 426 -12.37 6.38 -13.18
N THR A 427 -11.89 6.19 -11.95
CA THR A 427 -10.49 5.86 -11.66
C THR A 427 -10.44 4.64 -10.73
N LEU A 428 -9.57 3.70 -11.05
CA LEU A 428 -9.19 2.62 -10.14
C LEU A 428 -7.90 3.02 -9.42
N ASP A 429 -7.95 3.16 -8.10
CA ASP A 429 -6.81 3.57 -7.28
C ASP A 429 -6.05 2.37 -6.68
N ASN A 430 -4.76 2.55 -6.35
CA ASN A 430 -3.86 1.55 -5.78
C ASN A 430 -3.74 0.27 -6.65
N PHE A 431 -3.58 0.45 -7.95
CA PHE A 431 -3.39 -0.65 -8.90
C PHE A 431 -2.00 -1.28 -8.77
N GLY A 432 -1.93 -2.60 -8.85
CA GLY A 432 -0.68 -3.36 -8.68
C GLY A 432 -0.39 -3.74 -7.23
N GLY A 433 -1.10 -3.16 -6.24
CA GLY A 433 -0.99 -3.56 -4.84
C GLY A 433 -1.36 -5.05 -4.62
N PRO A 434 -1.74 -5.50 -3.43
CA PRO A 434 -2.00 -6.92 -3.12
C PRO A 434 -3.24 -7.48 -3.86
N MET A 435 -3.33 -7.22 -5.17
CA MET A 435 -4.39 -7.68 -6.06
C MET A 435 -4.10 -9.10 -6.51
N SER A 436 -4.85 -10.05 -6.00
CA SER A 436 -4.70 -11.46 -6.35
C SER A 436 -5.21 -11.82 -7.76
N SER A 437 -5.88 -10.92 -8.47
CA SER A 437 -6.40 -11.18 -9.82
C SER A 437 -6.64 -9.89 -10.61
N ILE A 438 -5.94 -9.73 -11.71
CA ILE A 438 -6.23 -8.74 -12.77
C ILE A 438 -7.42 -9.25 -13.61
N ALA A 439 -7.70 -10.58 -13.56
CA ALA A 439 -8.81 -11.19 -14.28
C ALA A 439 -10.15 -10.63 -13.78
N GLY A 440 -10.90 -10.02 -14.68
CA GLY A 440 -12.19 -9.37 -14.41
C GLY A 440 -12.15 -7.85 -14.39
N LEU A 441 -10.99 -7.21 -14.22
CA LEU A 441 -10.89 -5.73 -14.28
C LEU A 441 -11.22 -5.17 -15.67
N GLY A 442 -11.02 -5.94 -16.74
CA GLY A 442 -11.44 -5.56 -18.09
C GLY A 442 -12.95 -5.34 -18.23
N ALA A 443 -13.77 -5.83 -17.29
CA ALA A 443 -15.21 -5.54 -17.23
C ALA A 443 -15.50 -4.13 -16.66
N LEU A 444 -14.52 -3.50 -15.97
CA LEU A 444 -14.62 -2.15 -15.48
C LEU A 444 -14.22 -1.18 -16.60
N GLN A 445 -15.18 -0.42 -17.07
CA GLN A 445 -14.92 0.64 -18.05
C GLN A 445 -14.38 1.87 -17.33
N MET A 446 -13.09 1.86 -16.96
CA MET A 446 -12.44 2.96 -16.27
C MET A 446 -11.72 3.91 -17.25
N ASP A 447 -11.59 5.17 -16.87
CA ASP A 447 -10.88 6.18 -17.66
C ASP A 447 -9.41 6.29 -17.21
N TYR A 448 -9.15 6.05 -15.91
CA TYR A 448 -7.83 6.14 -15.31
C TYR A 448 -7.54 4.95 -14.40
N VAL A 449 -6.25 4.61 -14.30
CA VAL A 449 -5.69 3.64 -13.36
C VAL A 449 -4.56 4.33 -12.60
N LYS A 450 -4.67 4.41 -11.28
CA LYS A 450 -3.66 5.03 -10.42
C LYS A 450 -2.77 3.93 -9.83
N ILE A 451 -1.51 3.92 -10.24
CA ILE A 451 -0.53 2.89 -9.83
C ILE A 451 -0.18 3.11 -8.35
N ASP A 452 -0.15 2.01 -7.58
CA ASP A 452 0.17 2.06 -6.15
C ASP A 452 1.56 2.66 -5.91
N GLY A 453 1.63 3.62 -5.01
CA GLY A 453 2.86 4.34 -4.66
C GLY A 453 4.00 3.45 -4.15
N ALA A 454 3.68 2.24 -3.65
CA ALA A 454 4.70 1.28 -3.24
C ALA A 454 5.65 0.88 -4.38
N PHE A 455 5.19 0.91 -5.64
CA PHE A 455 6.01 0.62 -6.82
C PHE A 455 6.72 1.86 -7.38
N ILE A 456 6.28 3.06 -6.99
CA ILE A 456 6.77 4.32 -7.53
C ILE A 456 7.95 4.88 -6.73
N ARG A 457 7.97 4.67 -5.41
CA ARG A 457 8.97 5.28 -4.51
C ARG A 457 10.41 4.98 -4.92
N ASP A 458 10.69 3.74 -5.29
CA ASP A 458 12.04 3.25 -5.56
C ASP A 458 12.33 3.09 -7.06
N ILE A 459 11.41 3.48 -7.95
CA ILE A 459 11.45 3.24 -9.40
C ILE A 459 12.72 3.78 -10.07
N ALA A 460 13.31 4.85 -9.54
CA ALA A 460 14.54 5.44 -10.09
C ALA A 460 15.79 4.58 -9.84
N GLN A 461 15.75 3.64 -8.88
CA GLN A 461 16.89 2.84 -8.45
C GLN A 461 16.62 1.33 -8.52
N ASP A 462 15.37 0.91 -8.55
CA ASP A 462 14.94 -0.49 -8.59
C ASP A 462 14.46 -0.88 -9.99
N ARG A 463 15.25 -1.71 -10.68
CA ARG A 463 14.92 -2.26 -12.00
C ARG A 463 13.63 -3.09 -11.99
N ILE A 464 13.34 -3.77 -10.88
CA ILE A 464 12.14 -4.59 -10.75
C ILE A 464 10.91 -3.70 -10.68
N ALA A 465 10.98 -2.63 -9.89
CA ALA A 465 9.91 -1.63 -9.82
C ALA A 465 9.63 -1.03 -11.21
N GLN A 466 10.67 -0.74 -12.00
CA GLN A 466 10.53 -0.26 -13.39
C GLN A 466 9.77 -1.26 -14.27
N VAL A 467 10.17 -2.54 -14.23
CA VAL A 467 9.52 -3.60 -15.04
C VAL A 467 8.05 -3.79 -14.61
N LEU A 468 7.76 -3.74 -13.32
CA LEU A 468 6.40 -3.89 -12.82
C LEU A 468 5.52 -2.69 -13.22
N VAL A 469 6.03 -1.47 -13.09
CA VAL A 469 5.30 -0.26 -13.49
C VAL A 469 5.06 -0.23 -14.99
N ASP A 470 6.03 -0.64 -15.81
CA ASP A 470 5.86 -0.79 -17.27
C ASP A 470 4.78 -1.81 -17.59
N ALA A 471 4.78 -2.99 -16.95
CA ALA A 471 3.74 -3.99 -17.12
C ALA A 471 2.35 -3.46 -16.72
N PHE A 472 2.25 -2.74 -15.60
CA PHE A 472 0.98 -2.13 -15.17
C PHE A 472 0.51 -1.05 -16.14
N ASN A 473 1.42 -0.26 -16.69
CA ASN A 473 1.14 0.75 -17.69
C ASN A 473 0.55 0.11 -18.97
N GLN A 474 1.20 -0.95 -19.48
CA GLN A 474 0.73 -1.69 -20.64
C GLN A 474 -0.65 -2.32 -20.40
N VAL A 475 -0.86 -2.97 -19.27
CA VAL A 475 -2.16 -3.57 -18.92
C VAL A 475 -3.26 -2.51 -18.85
N ALA A 476 -3.00 -1.34 -18.27
CA ALA A 476 -3.96 -0.25 -18.21
C ALA A 476 -4.30 0.28 -19.61
N HIS A 477 -3.30 0.43 -20.49
CA HIS A 477 -3.50 0.87 -21.87
C HIS A 477 -4.30 -0.16 -22.70
N GLU A 478 -4.08 -1.46 -22.50
CA GLU A 478 -4.90 -2.52 -23.12
C GLU A 478 -6.36 -2.48 -22.65
N MET A 479 -6.62 -1.95 -21.45
CA MET A 479 -7.97 -1.69 -20.95
C MET A 479 -8.53 -0.32 -21.40
N ALA A 480 -7.83 0.39 -22.31
CA ALA A 480 -8.14 1.74 -22.77
C ALA A 480 -8.23 2.79 -21.64
N ALA A 481 -7.53 2.57 -20.55
CA ALA A 481 -7.41 3.50 -19.42
C ALA A 481 -6.05 4.21 -19.46
N LYS A 482 -6.01 5.46 -18.99
CA LYS A 482 -4.77 6.22 -18.79
C LYS A 482 -4.19 5.92 -17.42
N THR A 483 -2.86 5.96 -17.33
CA THR A 483 -2.15 5.70 -16.07
C THR A 483 -1.79 6.99 -15.34
N VAL A 484 -1.89 6.92 -14.00
CA VAL A 484 -1.43 7.98 -13.09
C VAL A 484 -0.48 7.34 -12.08
N ALA A 485 0.75 7.84 -11.99
CA ALA A 485 1.68 7.43 -10.94
C ALA A 485 1.56 8.36 -9.74
N GLY A 486 1.12 7.84 -8.60
CA GLY A 486 1.16 8.55 -7.32
C GLY A 486 2.57 8.58 -6.73
N TRP A 487 2.79 9.37 -5.66
CA TRP A 487 4.04 9.40 -4.90
C TRP A 487 5.31 9.77 -5.69
N ALA A 488 5.19 10.58 -6.73
CA ALA A 488 6.34 11.15 -7.44
C ALA A 488 7.00 12.23 -6.54
N GLU A 489 7.96 11.82 -5.69
CA GLU A 489 8.52 12.68 -4.64
C GLU A 489 9.78 13.44 -5.07
N ASN A 490 10.44 13.04 -6.17
CA ASN A 490 11.64 13.68 -6.66
C ASN A 490 11.73 13.67 -8.20
N PRO A 491 12.61 14.50 -8.81
CA PRO A 491 12.75 14.59 -10.26
C PRO A 491 13.24 13.29 -10.93
N ALA A 492 14.02 12.44 -10.24
CA ALA A 492 14.51 11.19 -10.80
C ALA A 492 13.35 10.20 -11.03
N ILE A 493 12.39 10.13 -10.11
CA ILE A 493 11.17 9.34 -10.28
C ILE A 493 10.40 9.84 -11.51
N LEU A 494 10.22 11.16 -11.66
CA LEU A 494 9.53 11.73 -12.83
C LEU A 494 10.23 11.35 -14.14
N GLY A 495 11.58 11.36 -14.18
CA GLY A 495 12.36 10.91 -15.33
C GLY A 495 12.06 9.46 -15.71
N SER A 496 12.10 8.54 -14.74
CA SER A 496 11.79 7.12 -14.97
C SER A 496 10.35 6.90 -15.46
N LEU A 497 9.37 7.65 -14.90
CA LEU A 497 7.98 7.55 -15.34
C LEU A 497 7.77 8.02 -16.79
N VAL A 498 8.49 9.06 -17.22
CA VAL A 498 8.49 9.54 -18.61
C VAL A 498 9.10 8.49 -19.55
N GLU A 499 10.22 7.87 -19.16
CA GLU A 499 10.88 6.81 -19.94
C GLU A 499 9.98 5.57 -20.13
N ILE A 500 9.22 5.19 -19.10
CA ILE A 500 8.26 4.08 -19.16
C ILE A 500 7.02 4.45 -19.99
N GLY A 501 6.72 5.73 -20.14
CA GLY A 501 5.54 6.19 -20.89
C GLY A 501 4.26 6.23 -20.06
N VAL A 502 4.36 6.45 -18.73
CA VAL A 502 3.21 6.69 -17.84
C VAL A 502 2.56 8.02 -18.24
N ASP A 503 1.21 8.04 -18.33
CA ASP A 503 0.48 9.20 -18.88
C ASP A 503 0.54 10.44 -17.98
N ALA A 504 0.46 10.25 -16.65
CA ALA A 504 0.42 11.35 -15.70
C ALA A 504 1.08 10.98 -14.36
N ALA A 505 1.49 11.99 -13.60
CA ALA A 505 2.08 11.81 -12.28
C ALA A 505 1.51 12.79 -11.26
N GLN A 506 1.57 12.38 -9.99
CA GLN A 506 1.18 13.14 -8.81
C GLN A 506 2.19 12.89 -7.69
N GLY A 507 2.58 13.94 -6.97
CA GLY A 507 3.50 13.80 -5.84
C GLY A 507 4.12 15.13 -5.43
N TYR A 508 4.96 15.07 -4.39
CA TYR A 508 5.59 16.27 -3.83
C TYR A 508 6.65 16.91 -4.74
N ALA A 509 7.19 16.17 -5.70
CA ALA A 509 8.02 16.76 -6.74
C ALA A 509 7.25 17.75 -7.64
N ILE A 510 5.93 17.61 -7.70
CA ILE A 510 5.05 18.47 -8.47
C ILE A 510 4.44 19.57 -7.58
N SER A 511 3.69 19.16 -6.56
CA SER A 511 3.10 20.06 -5.57
C SER A 511 2.65 19.28 -4.34
N ARG A 512 2.74 19.93 -3.18
CA ARG A 512 2.05 19.44 -1.97
C ARG A 512 0.56 19.76 -2.06
N PRO A 513 -0.32 19.03 -1.34
CA PRO A 513 -1.73 19.40 -1.22
C PRO A 513 -1.90 20.82 -0.68
N ARG A 514 -2.77 21.61 -1.31
CA ARG A 514 -3.07 23.02 -0.95
C ARG A 514 -4.57 23.18 -0.75
N PRO A 515 -5.04 24.17 0.08
CA PRO A 515 -6.45 24.48 0.23
C PRO A 515 -7.13 24.77 -1.13
N LEU A 516 -8.31 24.19 -1.36
CA LEU A 516 -9.04 24.33 -2.65
C LEU A 516 -9.39 25.80 -2.95
N GLU A 517 -9.59 26.61 -1.92
CA GLU A 517 -9.87 28.04 -2.03
C GLU A 517 -8.70 28.81 -2.70
N GLU A 518 -7.46 28.36 -2.52
CA GLU A 518 -6.29 28.99 -3.15
C GLU A 518 -6.34 28.87 -4.67
N LEU A 519 -6.81 27.73 -5.20
CA LEU A 519 -6.96 27.51 -6.63
C LEU A 519 -7.98 28.50 -7.26
N GLY A 520 -9.03 28.88 -6.52
CA GLY A 520 -9.98 29.91 -6.94
C GLY A 520 -9.40 31.33 -6.88
N ASN A 521 -8.56 31.62 -5.89
CA ASN A 521 -8.00 32.95 -5.67
C ASN A 521 -6.87 33.33 -6.64
N GLU A 522 -6.11 32.37 -7.16
CA GLU A 522 -5.08 32.60 -8.20
C GLU A 522 -5.66 33.29 -9.44
N LEU A 523 -6.95 33.10 -9.73
CA LEU A 523 -7.67 33.79 -10.81
C LEU A 523 -8.02 35.25 -10.49
N ALA A 524 -8.38 35.53 -9.25
CA ALA A 524 -8.73 36.90 -8.88
C ALA A 524 -7.53 37.85 -9.00
N VAL A 525 -6.33 37.34 -8.74
CA VAL A 525 -5.07 38.08 -8.91
C VAL A 525 -4.71 38.27 -10.38
N MET A 526 -4.89 37.24 -11.23
CA MET A 526 -4.59 37.33 -12.67
C MET A 526 -5.63 38.19 -13.44
N ALA A 527 -6.90 38.16 -13.04
CA ALA A 527 -7.94 38.97 -13.66
C ALA A 527 -7.73 40.48 -13.40
N ASN A 528 -7.15 40.84 -12.25
CA ASN A 528 -6.84 42.25 -11.91
C ASN A 528 -5.52 42.77 -12.53
N HIS A 529 -4.73 41.90 -13.21
CA HIS A 529 -3.47 42.27 -13.86
C HIS A 529 -3.54 42.24 -15.40
N ARG A 530 -4.74 42.19 -16.01
CA ARG A 530 -4.83 42.47 -17.46
C ARG A 530 -4.63 43.98 -17.66
N PRO A 531 -3.55 44.38 -18.35
CA PRO A 531 -3.45 45.78 -18.75
C PRO A 531 -4.59 46.06 -19.72
N GLU A 532 -5.35 47.17 -19.44
CA GLU A 532 -6.30 47.75 -20.39
C GLU A 532 -5.56 47.98 -21.70
N SER A 533 -5.94 47.27 -22.75
CA SER A 533 -5.47 47.49 -24.13
C SER A 533 -6.45 48.31 -24.92
#